data_18a5b2d1115b906981aa778611204fb0
#
_entry.id   18a5b2d1115b906981aa778611204fb0
#
_cell.length_a   1.000
_cell.length_b   1.000
_cell.length_c   1.000
_cell.angle_alpha   90.00
_cell.angle_beta   90.00
_cell.angle_gamma   90.00
#
_symmetry.space_group_name_H-M   'P 1'
#
loop_
_entity.id
_entity.type
_entity.pdbx_description
1 polymer ?
#
loop_
_entity_poly.entity_id
_entity_poly.type
_entity_poly.pdbx_seq_one_letter_code
_entity_poly.pdbx_strand_id
1 'polypeptide(L)'
;MSVTWKIQDWRYGMQLSEQANLHQSDLNEISSAAAAQVLVEQDKRLTLEQRLSTSEQTHHKELSDAQTNQARLRDRLATADVRLSVLLAEDPASCNAMPSAAGAGGVVHGRARAQLDPAHAQRIVAITDEGDRAVIKLAACQEYVKGVQQK
;
A
#
# COMPACT_ATOMS: atom_id res chain seq x y z
N MET A 1 -27.06 -36.80 71.17
CA MET A 1 -27.02 -36.81 69.67
C MET A 1 -27.05 -35.40 69.05
N SER A 2 -27.21 -34.30 69.70
CA SER A 2 -27.27 -32.94 69.15
C SER A 2 -25.95 -32.23 68.96
N VAL A 3 -24.86 -32.68 69.53
CA VAL A 3 -23.52 -32.03 69.46
C VAL A 3 -22.78 -32.41 68.17
N THR A 4 -22.90 -33.65 67.74
CA THR A 4 -22.26 -34.15 66.52
C THR A 4 -22.82 -33.49 65.26
N TRP A 5 -24.10 -33.14 65.22
CA TRP A 5 -24.75 -32.47 64.11
C TRP A 5 -24.26 -31.01 63.97
N LYS A 6 -24.13 -30.27 65.08
CA LYS A 6 -23.60 -28.90 65.07
C LYS A 6 -22.15 -28.79 64.62
N ILE A 7 -21.30 -29.80 64.95
CA ILE A 7 -19.90 -29.83 64.50
C ILE A 7 -19.81 -30.11 63.02
N GLN A 8 -20.65 -30.96 62.48
CA GLN A 8 -20.70 -31.22 61.02
C GLN A 8 -21.21 -30.00 60.29
N ASP A 9 -22.29 -29.34 60.72
CA ASP A 9 -22.84 -28.14 60.12
C ASP A 9 -21.81 -27.01 60.09
N TRP A 10 -21.05 -26.81 61.16
CA TRP A 10 -19.97 -25.83 61.21
C TRP A 10 -18.81 -26.14 60.20
N ARG A 11 -18.44 -27.42 60.09
CA ARG A 11 -17.37 -27.86 59.13
C ARG A 11 -17.84 -27.67 57.67
N TYR A 12 -19.08 -28.00 57.38
CA TYR A 12 -19.65 -27.76 56.03
C TYR A 12 -19.76 -26.29 55.73
N GLY A 13 -20.18 -25.48 56.70
CA GLY A 13 -20.23 -24.03 56.56
C GLY A 13 -18.86 -23.40 56.26
N MET A 14 -17.79 -23.86 56.92
CA MET A 14 -16.42 -23.42 56.64
C MET A 14 -15.98 -23.83 55.21
N GLN A 15 -16.24 -25.05 54.81
CA GLN A 15 -15.87 -25.52 53.47
C GLN A 15 -16.61 -24.75 52.36
N LEU A 16 -17.90 -24.47 52.56
CA LEU A 16 -18.68 -23.67 51.60
C LEU A 16 -18.14 -22.25 51.55
N SER A 17 -17.80 -21.63 52.67
CA SER A 17 -17.24 -20.26 52.65
C SER A 17 -15.86 -20.21 52.01
N GLU A 18 -15.03 -21.22 52.20
CA GLU A 18 -13.71 -21.34 51.53
C GLU A 18 -13.87 -21.51 50.03
N GLN A 19 -14.77 -22.40 49.60
CA GLN A 19 -15.09 -22.54 48.16
C GLN A 19 -15.66 -21.24 47.55
N ALA A 20 -16.54 -20.55 48.26
CA ALA A 20 -17.09 -19.27 47.81
C ALA A 20 -15.99 -18.20 47.63
N ASN A 21 -15.04 -18.15 48.57
CA ASN A 21 -13.91 -17.23 48.52
C ASN A 21 -12.94 -17.57 47.34
N LEU A 22 -12.63 -18.86 47.13
CA LEU A 22 -11.84 -19.30 46.00
C LEU A 22 -12.54 -18.94 44.67
N HIS A 23 -13.81 -19.24 44.56
CA HIS A 23 -14.60 -18.91 43.37
C HIS A 23 -14.66 -17.39 43.12
N GLN A 24 -14.81 -16.59 44.16
CA GLN A 24 -14.75 -15.14 44.02
C GLN A 24 -13.39 -14.62 43.58
N SER A 25 -12.30 -15.24 44.09
CA SER A 25 -10.95 -14.93 43.67
C SER A 25 -10.72 -15.27 42.19
N ASP A 26 -11.17 -16.45 41.75
CA ASP A 26 -11.07 -16.89 40.36
C ASP A 26 -11.85 -15.96 39.42
N LEU A 27 -13.07 -15.55 39.81
CA LEU A 27 -13.85 -14.60 39.02
C LEU A 27 -13.17 -13.24 38.91
N ASN A 28 -12.57 -12.76 40.00
CA ASN A 28 -11.81 -11.51 39.97
C ASN A 28 -10.57 -11.61 39.10
N GLU A 29 -9.85 -12.72 39.14
CA GLU A 29 -8.70 -12.96 38.27
C GLU A 29 -9.10 -13.01 36.80
N ILE A 30 -10.15 -13.78 36.46
CA ILE A 30 -10.68 -13.87 35.08
C ILE A 30 -11.15 -12.48 34.60
N SER A 31 -11.85 -11.73 35.43
CA SER A 31 -12.35 -10.41 35.06
C SER A 31 -11.21 -9.42 34.83
N SER A 32 -10.17 -9.45 35.67
CA SER A 32 -9.01 -8.58 35.52
C SER A 32 -8.18 -8.95 34.27
N ALA A 33 -8.00 -10.25 34.01
CA ALA A 33 -7.34 -10.73 32.80
C ALA A 33 -8.11 -10.34 31.53
N ALA A 34 -9.42 -10.51 31.54
CA ALA A 34 -10.28 -10.08 30.44
C ALA A 34 -10.22 -8.56 30.19
N ALA A 35 -10.25 -7.76 31.26
CA ALA A 35 -10.10 -6.31 31.15
C ALA A 35 -8.74 -5.90 30.58
N ALA A 36 -7.66 -6.56 31.02
CA ALA A 36 -6.32 -6.33 30.48
C ALA A 36 -6.23 -6.69 28.97
N GLN A 37 -6.83 -7.81 28.56
CA GLN A 37 -6.91 -8.17 27.15
C GLN A 37 -7.67 -7.15 26.31
N VAL A 38 -8.79 -6.64 26.79
CA VAL A 38 -9.57 -5.61 26.07
C VAL A 38 -8.73 -4.35 25.84
N LEU A 39 -7.96 -3.90 26.83
CA LEU A 39 -7.09 -2.74 26.70
C LEU A 39 -5.99 -2.98 25.66
N VAL A 40 -5.35 -4.14 25.66
CA VAL A 40 -4.33 -4.51 24.67
C VAL A 40 -4.91 -4.56 23.26
N GLU A 41 -6.11 -5.12 23.10
CA GLU A 41 -6.77 -5.16 21.79
C GLU A 41 -7.20 -3.77 21.30
N GLN A 42 -7.66 -2.90 22.21
CA GLN A 42 -7.95 -1.51 21.87
C GLN A 42 -6.70 -0.75 21.41
N ASP A 43 -5.57 -0.93 22.09
CA ASP A 43 -4.30 -0.31 21.74
C ASP A 43 -3.80 -0.77 20.37
N LYS A 44 -3.93 -2.06 20.08
CA LYS A 44 -3.61 -2.62 18.75
C LYS A 44 -4.50 -2.01 17.67
N ARG A 45 -5.79 -1.89 17.92
CA ARG A 45 -6.74 -1.28 16.97
C ARG A 45 -6.37 0.17 16.67
N LEU A 46 -6.13 0.98 17.70
CA LEU A 46 -5.72 2.37 17.54
C LEU A 46 -4.42 2.50 16.74
N THR A 47 -3.45 1.63 17.03
CA THR A 47 -2.17 1.60 16.30
C THR A 47 -2.39 1.26 14.83
N LEU A 48 -3.25 0.29 14.51
CA LEU A 48 -3.59 -0.08 13.14
C LEU A 48 -4.34 1.04 12.42
N GLU A 49 -5.30 1.67 13.06
CA GLU A 49 -6.04 2.82 12.51
C GLU A 49 -5.12 3.99 12.19
N GLN A 50 -4.17 4.28 13.07
CA GLN A 50 -3.17 5.33 12.84
C GLN A 50 -2.25 5.01 11.66
N ARG A 51 -1.76 3.77 11.57
CA ARG A 51 -0.96 3.33 10.43
C ARG A 51 -1.74 3.39 9.12
N LEU A 52 -2.99 2.93 9.13
CA LEU A 52 -3.85 2.97 7.95
C LEU A 52 -4.10 4.41 7.51
N SER A 53 -4.44 5.30 8.43
CA SER A 53 -4.63 6.73 8.12
C SER A 53 -3.38 7.38 7.52
N THR A 54 -2.19 7.06 8.05
CA THR A 54 -0.93 7.56 7.51
C THR A 54 -0.67 7.03 6.11
N SER A 55 -0.91 5.74 5.88
CA SER A 55 -0.77 5.10 4.58
C SER A 55 -1.73 5.69 3.55
N GLU A 56 -3.01 5.88 3.91
CA GLU A 56 -4.00 6.53 3.05
C GLU A 56 -3.60 7.96 2.65
N GLN A 57 -3.10 8.75 3.60
CA GLN A 57 -2.62 10.11 3.32
C GLN A 57 -1.45 10.09 2.33
N THR A 58 -0.52 9.16 2.51
CA THR A 58 0.64 9.01 1.62
C THR A 58 0.22 8.65 0.22
N HIS A 59 -0.61 7.63 0.05
CA HIS A 59 -1.11 7.21 -1.26
C HIS A 59 -1.99 8.24 -1.93
N HIS A 60 -2.82 8.96 -1.15
CA HIS A 60 -3.61 10.06 -1.69
C HIS A 60 -2.72 11.18 -2.24
N LYS A 61 -1.65 11.51 -1.50
CA LYS A 61 -0.67 12.50 -1.95
C LYS A 61 0.04 12.05 -3.23
N GLU A 62 0.51 10.81 -3.28
CA GLU A 62 1.16 10.23 -4.46
C GLU A 62 0.25 10.27 -5.69
N LEU A 63 -1.03 9.92 -5.54
CA LEU A 63 -2.01 10.02 -6.60
C LEU A 63 -2.23 11.47 -7.05
N SER A 64 -2.35 12.41 -6.13
CA SER A 64 -2.53 13.83 -6.43
C SER A 64 -1.32 14.41 -7.16
N ASP A 65 -0.11 14.08 -6.69
CA ASP A 65 1.15 14.53 -7.31
C ASP A 65 1.30 13.93 -8.72
N ALA A 66 0.98 12.63 -8.89
CA ALA A 66 0.98 11.98 -10.19
C ALA A 66 0.01 12.67 -11.16
N GLN A 67 -1.23 12.94 -10.74
CA GLN A 67 -2.22 13.64 -11.55
C GLN A 67 -1.76 15.05 -11.96
N THR A 68 -1.14 15.78 -11.05
CA THR A 68 -0.62 17.12 -11.32
C THR A 68 0.52 17.08 -12.34
N ASN A 69 1.43 16.12 -12.18
CA ASN A 69 2.54 15.94 -13.13
C ASN A 69 2.04 15.51 -14.52
N GLN A 70 1.03 14.65 -14.57
CA GLN A 70 0.37 14.24 -15.81
C GLN A 70 -0.28 15.43 -16.53
N ALA A 71 -1.02 16.27 -15.79
CA ALA A 71 -1.63 17.46 -16.36
C ALA A 71 -0.56 18.39 -16.96
N ARG A 72 0.52 18.66 -16.22
CA ARG A 72 1.63 19.46 -16.72
C ARG A 72 2.28 18.86 -17.97
N LEU A 73 2.47 17.55 -18.01
CA LEU A 73 3.06 16.88 -19.16
C LEU A 73 2.15 16.99 -20.38
N ARG A 74 0.84 16.80 -20.21
CA ARG A 74 -0.16 16.98 -21.29
C ARG A 74 -0.17 18.41 -21.83
N ASP A 75 -0.14 19.41 -20.93
CA ASP A 75 -0.07 20.82 -21.33
C ASP A 75 1.19 21.12 -22.13
N ARG A 76 2.35 20.64 -21.67
CA ARG A 76 3.64 20.81 -22.37
C ARG A 76 3.67 20.10 -23.71
N LEU A 77 3.04 18.95 -23.85
CA LEU A 77 2.88 18.26 -25.13
C LEU A 77 1.92 19.00 -26.06
N ALA A 78 0.85 19.59 -25.52
CA ALA A 78 -0.11 20.38 -26.29
C ALA A 78 0.51 21.69 -26.80
N THR A 79 1.35 22.34 -26.00
CA THR A 79 2.08 23.57 -26.37
C THR A 79 3.30 23.28 -27.25
N ALA A 80 3.61 22.02 -27.55
CA ALA A 80 4.80 21.58 -28.26
C ALA A 80 6.14 21.92 -27.60
N ASP A 81 6.14 22.30 -26.32
CA ASP A 81 7.35 22.52 -25.52
C ASP A 81 8.18 21.25 -25.32
N VAL A 82 7.51 20.10 -25.30
CA VAL A 82 8.12 18.78 -25.23
C VAL A 82 7.70 17.96 -26.44
N ARG A 83 8.67 17.41 -27.16
CA ARG A 83 8.42 16.52 -28.30
C ARG A 83 8.96 15.12 -27.98
N LEU A 84 8.10 14.13 -28.10
CA LEU A 84 8.52 12.74 -27.98
C LEU A 84 9.18 12.28 -29.29
N SER A 85 10.34 11.67 -29.15
CA SER A 85 11.06 11.07 -30.29
C SER A 85 11.24 9.58 -30.03
N VAL A 86 11.08 8.79 -31.08
CA VAL A 86 11.35 7.34 -31.07
C VAL A 86 12.57 7.03 -31.91
N LEU A 87 13.37 6.08 -31.44
CA LEU A 87 14.44 5.53 -32.23
C LEU A 87 13.83 4.63 -33.29
N LEU A 88 14.15 4.91 -34.57
CA LEU A 88 13.76 4.03 -35.65
C LEU A 88 14.60 2.75 -35.58
N ALA A 89 13.96 1.61 -35.75
CA ALA A 89 14.69 0.36 -35.98
C ALA A 89 15.43 0.50 -37.30
N GLU A 90 16.72 0.18 -37.32
CA GLU A 90 17.49 0.12 -38.57
C GLU A 90 16.91 -1.01 -39.42
N ASP A 91 16.31 -0.66 -40.54
CA ASP A 91 15.88 -1.64 -41.52
C ASP A 91 17.14 -2.13 -42.24
N PRO A 92 17.54 -3.41 -42.11
CA PRO A 92 18.73 -3.92 -42.78
C PRO A 92 18.66 -3.81 -44.31
N ALA A 93 17.50 -3.60 -44.89
CA ALA A 93 17.28 -3.35 -46.30
C ALA A 93 17.53 -1.90 -46.74
N SER A 94 17.61 -0.95 -45.81
CA SER A 94 17.81 0.47 -46.10
C SER A 94 19.27 0.87 -46.32
N CYS A 95 20.23 -0.07 -46.18
CA CYS A 95 21.62 0.20 -46.42
C CYS A 95 21.98 0.36 -47.94
N ASN A 96 21.03 0.21 -48.85
CA ASN A 96 21.24 0.33 -50.28
C ASN A 96 20.86 1.69 -50.90
N ALA A 97 20.35 2.63 -50.12
CA ALA A 97 20.18 4.00 -50.59
C ALA A 97 21.43 4.83 -50.29
N MET A 98 22.44 4.73 -51.16
CA MET A 98 23.58 5.60 -51.14
C MET A 98 23.14 7.02 -51.50
N PRO A 99 23.23 8.01 -50.62
CA PRO A 99 23.06 9.40 -51.05
C PRO A 99 24.34 9.77 -51.84
N SER A 100 24.17 9.99 -53.11
CA SER A 100 25.21 10.53 -53.96
C SER A 100 25.44 12.01 -53.66
N ALA A 101 26.23 12.31 -52.64
CA ALA A 101 26.91 13.59 -52.48
C ALA A 101 28.11 13.39 -51.58
N ALA A 102 29.27 13.24 -52.16
CA ALA A 102 30.55 13.22 -51.50
C ALA A 102 30.85 14.58 -50.88
N GLY A 103 30.64 14.72 -49.60
CA GLY A 103 31.19 15.77 -48.74
C GLY A 103 32.00 15.06 -47.67
N ALA A 104 33.31 15.25 -47.65
CA ALA A 104 34.22 14.72 -46.64
C ALA A 104 33.88 15.29 -45.27
N GLY A 105 33.25 14.49 -44.43
CA GLY A 105 32.94 14.82 -43.03
C GLY A 105 32.40 13.61 -42.34
N GLY A 106 33.08 13.14 -41.30
CA GLY A 106 32.91 11.90 -40.56
C GLY A 106 31.47 11.41 -40.41
N VAL A 107 31.29 10.16 -40.82
CA VAL A 107 29.99 9.45 -40.68
C VAL A 107 29.75 9.13 -39.22
N VAL A 108 29.05 9.98 -38.54
CA VAL A 108 28.42 9.62 -37.24
C VAL A 108 27.15 8.86 -37.59
N HIS A 109 27.18 7.55 -37.48
CA HIS A 109 25.99 6.70 -37.54
C HIS A 109 25.13 6.95 -36.28
N GLY A 110 24.55 8.14 -36.21
CA GLY A 110 23.51 8.44 -35.20
C GLY A 110 22.26 7.70 -35.64
N ARG A 111 21.75 6.82 -34.76
CA ARG A 111 20.44 6.18 -34.96
C ARG A 111 19.40 7.25 -35.32
N ALA A 112 18.73 7.07 -36.45
CA ALA A 112 17.71 8.01 -36.88
C ALA A 112 16.59 8.11 -35.84
N ARG A 113 16.25 9.32 -35.46
CA ARG A 113 15.14 9.59 -34.56
C ARG A 113 14.00 10.26 -35.32
N ALA A 114 12.81 9.71 -35.23
CA ALA A 114 11.60 10.36 -35.72
C ALA A 114 10.86 11.05 -34.57
N GLN A 115 10.30 12.21 -34.85
CA GLN A 115 9.39 12.88 -33.92
C GLN A 115 8.02 12.22 -34.00
N LEU A 116 7.44 11.95 -32.85
CA LEU A 116 6.11 11.38 -32.77
C LEU A 116 5.06 12.49 -32.97
N ASP A 117 4.00 12.16 -33.69
CA ASP A 117 2.85 13.03 -33.82
C ASP A 117 2.25 13.37 -32.44
N PRO A 118 1.89 14.64 -32.17
CA PRO A 118 1.38 15.05 -30.84
C PRO A 118 0.17 14.26 -30.37
N ALA A 119 -0.73 13.86 -31.27
CA ALA A 119 -1.90 13.07 -30.90
C ALA A 119 -1.53 11.66 -30.45
N HIS A 120 -0.53 11.05 -31.08
CA HIS A 120 0.00 9.75 -30.66
C HIS A 120 0.76 9.86 -29.33
N ALA A 121 1.56 10.92 -29.17
CA ALA A 121 2.25 11.21 -27.93
C ALA A 121 1.27 11.35 -26.75
N GLN A 122 0.17 12.08 -26.92
CA GLN A 122 -0.87 12.23 -25.90
C GLN A 122 -1.54 10.90 -25.55
N ARG A 123 -1.78 10.03 -26.55
CA ARG A 123 -2.35 8.69 -26.28
C ARG A 123 -1.39 7.81 -25.48
N ILE A 124 -0.11 7.82 -25.81
CA ILE A 124 0.90 7.08 -25.06
C ILE A 124 0.93 7.57 -23.61
N VAL A 125 0.98 8.87 -23.39
CA VAL A 125 0.94 9.46 -22.05
C VAL A 125 -0.33 9.05 -21.31
N ALA A 126 -1.50 9.05 -21.96
CA ALA A 126 -2.75 8.64 -21.32
C ALA A 126 -2.71 7.17 -20.86
N ILE A 127 -2.14 6.28 -21.66
CA ILE A 127 -2.01 4.85 -21.32
C ILE A 127 -1.01 4.65 -20.17
N THR A 128 0.13 5.35 -20.21
CA THR A 128 1.11 5.27 -19.11
C THR A 128 0.54 5.81 -17.81
N ASP A 129 -0.22 6.89 -17.87
CA ASP A 129 -0.92 7.49 -16.74
C ASP A 129 -1.91 6.51 -16.08
N GLU A 130 -2.65 5.76 -16.88
CA GLU A 130 -3.57 4.73 -16.36
C GLU A 130 -2.79 3.58 -15.70
N GLY A 131 -1.68 3.17 -16.31
CA GLY A 131 -0.77 2.19 -15.74
C GLY A 131 -0.20 2.63 -14.39
N ASP A 132 0.30 3.86 -14.29
CA ASP A 132 0.85 4.40 -13.03
C ASP A 132 -0.20 4.47 -11.92
N ARG A 133 -1.43 4.86 -12.24
CA ARG A 133 -2.54 4.83 -11.26
C ARG A 133 -2.86 3.41 -10.79
N ALA A 134 -2.81 2.43 -11.68
CA ALA A 134 -3.03 1.04 -11.32
C ALA A 134 -1.93 0.53 -10.39
N VAL A 135 -0.67 0.86 -10.66
CA VAL A 135 0.48 0.50 -9.82
C VAL A 135 0.37 1.12 -8.41
N ILE A 136 0.04 2.42 -8.31
CA ILE A 136 -0.15 3.09 -7.02
C ILE A 136 -1.28 2.43 -6.21
N LYS A 137 -2.42 2.12 -6.85
CA LYS A 137 -3.53 1.43 -6.19
C LYS A 137 -3.14 0.02 -5.74
N LEU A 138 -2.38 -0.70 -6.56
CA LEU A 138 -1.91 -2.04 -6.21
C LEU A 138 -0.94 -1.99 -5.03
N ALA A 139 -0.03 -1.03 -4.99
CA ALA A 139 0.89 -0.81 -3.88
C ALA A 139 0.13 -0.53 -2.57
N ALA A 140 -0.89 0.33 -2.61
CA ALA A 140 -1.75 0.60 -1.47
C ALA A 140 -2.48 -0.66 -0.96
N CYS A 141 -3.04 -1.47 -1.88
CA CYS A 141 -3.65 -2.75 -1.54
C CYS A 141 -2.66 -3.72 -0.89
N GLN A 142 -1.45 -3.83 -1.42
CA GLN A 142 -0.42 -4.71 -0.87
C GLN A 142 0.01 -4.26 0.54
N GLU A 143 0.14 -2.97 0.75
CA GLU A 143 0.48 -2.42 2.07
C GLU A 143 -0.62 -2.68 3.10
N TYR A 144 -1.87 -2.51 2.71
CA TYR A 144 -3.02 -2.86 3.55
C TYR A 144 -3.00 -4.35 3.95
N VAL A 145 -2.83 -5.25 2.98
CA VAL A 145 -2.77 -6.70 3.24
C VAL A 145 -1.62 -7.05 4.17
N LYS A 146 -0.43 -6.48 3.97
CA LYS A 146 0.73 -6.67 4.88
C LYS A 146 0.42 -6.18 6.29
N GLY A 147 -0.24 -5.02 6.42
CA GLY A 147 -0.64 -4.48 7.72
C GLY A 147 -1.61 -5.39 8.47
N VAL A 148 -2.53 -6.03 7.77
CA VAL A 148 -3.49 -6.98 8.36
C VAL A 148 -2.84 -8.34 8.71
N GLN A 149 -1.87 -8.81 7.93
CA GLN A 149 -1.22 -10.11 8.14
C GLN A 149 -0.18 -10.08 9.29
N GLN A 150 0.30 -8.93 9.72
CA GLN A 150 1.24 -8.80 10.84
C GLN A 150 0.56 -8.94 12.22
N LYS A 151 -0.64 -9.44 12.26
CA LYS A 151 -1.44 -9.73 13.44
C LYS A 151 -1.20 -11.17 13.92
#